data_5e298e7d3f418f963f37ee1be748536e
#
_entry.id   5e298e7d3f418f963f37ee1be748536e
#
_cell.length_a   1.000
_cell.length_b   1.000
_cell.length_c   1.000
_cell.angle_alpha   90.00
_cell.angle_beta   90.00
_cell.angle_gamma   90.00
#
_symmetry.space_group_name_H-M   'P 1'
#
loop_
_entity.id
_entity.type
_entity.pdbx_description
1 polymer ?
#
loop_
_entity_poly.entity_id
_entity_poly.type
_entity_poly.pdbx_seq_one_letter_code
_entity_poly.pdbx_strand_id
1 'polypeptide(L)'
;ERLLNTTVMTTSAEKFIAWGQKNSLWPMPFGTACCAIEFMAIVGPRYDLARFGAEAVRFSPRQSDLMIIAGTITEKMGPVLKLIYEQMLEPKYVIAMGACASSGGFYRAYHVLQGADKIVPVDVYVPGCPPTPEAVIDGIMKIQDLIQSGRRKLRK
;
A
#
# COMPACT_ATOMS: atom_id res chain seq x y z
N GLU A 1 9.52 -15.99 -39.72
CA GLU A 1 9.82 -15.72 -38.29
C GLU A 1 10.35 -14.28 -38.06
N ARG A 2 11.26 -13.78 -38.90
CA ARG A 2 11.82 -12.41 -38.76
C ARG A 2 10.81 -11.30 -39.03
N LEU A 3 9.85 -11.50 -39.92
CA LEU A 3 8.80 -10.52 -40.26
C LEU A 3 7.72 -10.43 -39.19
N LEU A 4 7.40 -11.53 -38.47
CA LEU A 4 6.48 -11.55 -37.36
C LEU A 4 7.03 -10.76 -36.13
N ASN A 5 8.34 -10.84 -35.89
CA ASN A 5 8.97 -10.10 -34.79
C ASN A 5 9.05 -8.57 -35.05
N THR A 6 8.92 -8.12 -36.28
CA THR A 6 9.00 -6.70 -36.65
C THR A 6 7.62 -6.02 -36.65
N THR A 7 6.54 -6.79 -36.87
CA THR A 7 5.18 -6.25 -37.03
C THR A 7 4.28 -6.50 -35.83
N VAL A 8 4.63 -7.43 -34.94
CA VAL A 8 3.84 -7.75 -33.74
C VAL A 8 4.69 -7.58 -32.49
N MET A 9 4.34 -6.62 -31.65
CA MET A 9 4.92 -6.50 -30.31
C MET A 9 4.35 -7.60 -29.40
N THR A 10 5.05 -8.72 -29.30
CA THR A 10 4.69 -9.79 -28.39
C THR A 10 5.11 -9.41 -26.97
N THR A 11 4.14 -9.16 -26.11
CA THR A 11 4.35 -8.98 -24.68
C THR A 11 4.07 -10.29 -23.96
N SER A 12 4.92 -10.68 -23.01
CA SER A 12 4.64 -11.85 -22.18
C SER A 12 3.39 -11.61 -21.34
N ALA A 13 2.58 -12.66 -21.14
CA ALA A 13 1.35 -12.59 -20.33
C ALA A 13 1.62 -12.03 -18.91
N GLU A 14 2.76 -12.36 -18.31
CA GLU A 14 3.19 -11.85 -17.02
C GLU A 14 3.34 -10.32 -17.00
N LYS A 15 3.94 -9.74 -18.04
CA LYS A 15 4.09 -8.27 -18.13
C LYS A 15 2.74 -7.59 -18.31
N PHE A 16 1.83 -8.21 -19.07
CA PHE A 16 0.49 -7.68 -19.26
C PHE A 16 -0.31 -7.71 -17.95
N ILE A 17 -0.25 -8.81 -17.19
CA ILE A 17 -0.87 -8.94 -15.87
C ILE A 17 -0.28 -7.91 -14.90
N ALA A 18 1.05 -7.78 -14.83
CA ALA A 18 1.72 -6.80 -13.97
C ALA A 18 1.33 -5.36 -14.32
N TRP A 19 1.18 -5.04 -15.62
CA TRP A 19 0.68 -3.76 -16.05
C TRP A 19 -0.76 -3.50 -15.60
N GLY A 20 -1.64 -4.48 -15.70
CA GLY A 20 -3.01 -4.40 -15.20
C GLY A 20 -3.07 -4.17 -13.69
N GLN A 21 -2.31 -4.95 -12.93
CA GLN A 21 -2.23 -4.83 -11.46
C GLN A 21 -1.66 -3.46 -11.04
N LYS A 22 -0.62 -2.97 -11.72
CA LYS A 22 -0.03 -1.65 -11.45
C LYS A 22 -1.06 -0.52 -11.59
N ASN A 23 -1.90 -0.57 -12.61
CA ASN A 23 -2.84 0.51 -12.94
C ASN A 23 -4.24 0.32 -12.33
N SER A 24 -4.43 -0.71 -11.52
CA SER A 24 -5.70 -0.99 -10.84
C SER A 24 -5.45 -1.47 -9.42
N LEU A 25 -4.91 -0.57 -8.58
CA LEU A 25 -4.73 -0.81 -7.15
C LEU A 25 -6.01 -0.45 -6.40
N TRP A 26 -6.39 -1.31 -5.46
CA TRP A 26 -7.58 -1.12 -4.63
C TRP A 26 -7.16 -0.91 -3.18
N PRO A 27 -6.93 0.35 -2.77
CA PRO A 27 -6.45 0.65 -1.43
C PRO A 27 -7.50 0.39 -0.36
N MET A 28 -7.05 -0.22 0.74
CA MET A 28 -7.77 -0.35 1.99
C MET A 28 -7.09 0.49 3.06
N PRO A 29 -7.67 1.60 3.50
CA PRO A 29 -7.12 2.39 4.59
C PRO A 29 -7.39 1.71 5.93
N PHE A 30 -6.32 1.42 6.67
CA PHE A 30 -6.37 1.10 8.09
C PHE A 30 -6.02 2.35 8.88
N GLY A 31 -7.02 3.24 9.06
CA GLY A 31 -6.86 4.54 9.67
C GLY A 31 -7.13 4.51 11.17
N THR A 32 -6.14 4.83 11.99
CA THR A 32 -6.24 4.80 13.46
C THR A 32 -5.94 6.13 14.12
N ALA A 33 -5.37 7.10 13.40
CA ALA A 33 -5.01 8.41 13.92
C ALA A 33 -4.93 9.47 12.80
N CYS A 34 -4.20 10.58 13.04
CA CYS A 34 -4.15 11.76 12.17
C CYS A 34 -3.72 11.47 10.72
N CYS A 35 -2.90 10.45 10.47
CA CYS A 35 -2.54 10.07 9.10
C CYS A 35 -3.74 9.64 8.25
N ALA A 36 -4.83 9.15 8.88
CA ALA A 36 -6.05 8.83 8.16
C ALA A 36 -6.72 10.07 7.56
N ILE A 37 -6.61 11.23 8.21
CA ILE A 37 -7.13 12.50 7.68
C ILE A 37 -6.33 12.92 6.44
N GLU A 38 -5.02 12.77 6.48
CA GLU A 38 -4.18 13.03 5.31
C GLU A 38 -4.48 12.05 4.15
N PHE A 39 -4.80 10.79 4.48
CA PHE A 39 -5.29 9.85 3.48
C PHE A 39 -6.58 10.34 2.82
N MET A 40 -7.53 10.91 3.58
CA MET A 40 -8.75 11.49 3.01
C MET A 40 -8.44 12.66 2.07
N ALA A 41 -7.42 13.47 2.39
CA ALA A 41 -6.98 14.56 1.51
C ALA A 41 -6.44 14.05 0.16
N ILE A 42 -5.77 12.90 0.15
CA ILE A 42 -5.23 12.27 -1.06
C ILE A 42 -6.34 11.75 -1.98
N VAL A 43 -7.42 11.25 -1.41
CA VAL A 43 -8.60 10.80 -2.16
C VAL A 43 -9.44 11.99 -2.65
N GLY A 44 -9.22 13.17 -2.06
CA GLY A 44 -9.94 14.38 -2.42
C GLY A 44 -9.56 14.91 -3.81
N PRO A 45 -10.39 15.82 -4.37
CA PRO A 45 -10.30 16.24 -5.79
C PRO A 45 -9.00 16.98 -6.16
N ARG A 46 -8.26 17.49 -5.18
CA ARG A 46 -6.99 18.18 -5.42
C ARG A 46 -5.89 17.23 -5.87
N TYR A 47 -5.78 16.08 -5.24
CA TYR A 47 -4.72 15.08 -5.49
C TYR A 47 -5.23 13.91 -6.32
N ASP A 48 -6.37 13.37 -5.96
CA ASP A 48 -7.13 12.34 -6.66
C ASP A 48 -6.33 11.10 -7.05
N LEU A 49 -6.39 10.07 -6.23
CA LEU A 49 -5.73 8.79 -6.47
C LEU A 49 -6.16 8.09 -7.76
N ALA A 50 -7.30 8.47 -8.34
CA ALA A 50 -7.76 7.96 -9.63
C ALA A 50 -6.73 8.17 -10.74
N ARG A 51 -6.00 9.29 -10.69
CA ARG A 51 -4.94 9.61 -11.66
C ARG A 51 -3.79 8.61 -11.65
N PHE A 52 -3.64 7.88 -10.54
CA PHE A 52 -2.58 6.89 -10.33
C PHE A 52 -3.13 5.45 -10.36
N GLY A 53 -4.38 5.26 -10.80
CA GLY A 53 -5.01 3.94 -10.89
C GLY A 53 -5.40 3.33 -9.54
N ALA A 54 -5.65 4.16 -8.51
CA ALA A 54 -5.99 3.71 -7.16
C ALA A 54 -7.30 4.38 -6.64
N GLU A 55 -8.28 4.55 -7.52
CA GLU A 55 -9.55 5.20 -7.20
C GLU A 55 -10.44 4.39 -6.26
N ALA A 56 -10.46 3.07 -6.45
CA ALA A 56 -11.42 2.21 -5.78
C ALA A 56 -11.02 1.90 -4.34
N VAL A 57 -11.24 2.86 -3.43
CA VAL A 57 -11.03 2.64 -2.00
C VAL A 57 -12.05 1.60 -1.48
N ARG A 58 -11.56 0.50 -0.90
CA ARG A 58 -12.37 -0.59 -0.36
C ARG A 58 -12.09 -0.80 1.11
N PHE A 59 -13.15 -0.89 1.90
CA PHE A 59 -13.07 -1.18 3.34
C PHE A 59 -13.19 -2.68 3.64
N SER A 60 -13.41 -3.50 2.61
CA SER A 60 -13.40 -4.95 2.72
C SER A 60 -12.02 -5.49 2.36
N PRO A 61 -11.31 -6.17 3.28
CA PRO A 61 -9.97 -6.70 3.00
C PRO A 61 -9.95 -7.73 1.87
N ARG A 62 -11.03 -8.46 1.67
CA ARG A 62 -11.16 -9.47 0.61
C ARG A 62 -11.27 -8.88 -0.80
N GLN A 63 -11.55 -7.58 -0.90
CA GLN A 63 -11.70 -6.86 -2.16
C GLN A 63 -10.55 -5.87 -2.39
N SER A 64 -9.52 -5.91 -1.53
CA SER A 64 -8.40 -4.95 -1.58
C SER A 64 -7.09 -5.69 -1.77
N ASP A 65 -6.16 -5.04 -2.47
CA ASP A 65 -4.81 -5.54 -2.73
C ASP A 65 -3.71 -4.66 -2.13
N LEU A 66 -4.03 -3.43 -1.73
CA LEU A 66 -3.12 -2.49 -1.10
C LEU A 66 -3.64 -2.07 0.27
N MET A 67 -2.95 -2.45 1.35
CA MET A 67 -3.23 -1.96 2.70
C MET A 67 -2.40 -0.70 2.98
N ILE A 68 -3.05 0.37 3.41
CA ILE A 68 -2.39 1.59 3.86
C ILE A 68 -2.64 1.74 5.36
N ILE A 69 -1.59 1.52 6.15
CA ILE A 69 -1.64 1.64 7.60
C ILE A 69 -1.36 3.10 7.96
N ALA A 70 -2.39 3.81 8.40
CA ALA A 70 -2.37 5.25 8.59
C ALA A 70 -2.64 5.62 10.05
N GLY A 71 -1.58 5.73 10.83
CA GLY A 71 -1.67 6.20 12.21
C GLY A 71 -1.00 5.31 13.25
N THR A 72 -1.24 5.64 14.52
CA THR A 72 -0.72 4.91 15.67
C THR A 72 -1.44 3.58 15.84
N ILE A 73 -0.71 2.51 16.04
CA ILE A 73 -1.25 1.18 16.31
C ILE A 73 -1.07 0.88 17.79
N THR A 74 -2.15 0.55 18.47
CA THR A 74 -2.08 0.09 19.87
C THR A 74 -1.86 -1.42 19.93
N GLU A 75 -1.31 -1.90 21.03
CA GLU A 75 -1.13 -3.35 21.28
C GLU A 75 -2.46 -4.13 21.14
N LYS A 76 -3.58 -3.51 21.55
CA LYS A 76 -4.91 -4.12 21.40
C LYS A 76 -5.38 -4.20 19.94
N MET A 77 -4.94 -3.27 19.09
CA MET A 77 -5.28 -3.25 17.67
C MET A 77 -4.34 -4.11 16.83
N GLY A 78 -3.19 -4.48 17.35
CA GLY A 78 -2.23 -5.33 16.65
C GLY A 78 -2.83 -6.64 16.11
N PRO A 79 -3.50 -7.44 16.94
CA PRO A 79 -4.17 -8.67 16.48
C PRO A 79 -5.24 -8.43 15.42
N VAL A 80 -5.98 -7.32 15.51
CA VAL A 80 -6.99 -6.92 14.52
C VAL A 80 -6.33 -6.59 13.18
N LEU A 81 -5.24 -5.83 13.19
CA LEU A 81 -4.46 -5.52 11.99
C LEU A 81 -3.97 -6.80 11.31
N LYS A 82 -3.45 -7.75 12.10
CA LYS A 82 -3.00 -9.04 11.58
C LYS A 82 -4.14 -9.83 10.94
N LEU A 83 -5.29 -9.90 11.60
CA LEU A 83 -6.47 -10.59 11.08
C LEU A 83 -6.95 -10.00 9.76
N ILE A 84 -6.99 -8.67 9.66
CA ILE A 84 -7.38 -7.97 8.43
C ILE A 84 -6.38 -8.26 7.31
N TYR A 85 -5.08 -8.22 7.61
CA TYR A 85 -4.04 -8.55 6.64
C TYR A 85 -4.14 -9.99 6.13
N GLU A 86 -4.45 -10.95 7.01
CA GLU A 86 -4.63 -12.36 6.64
C GLU A 86 -5.86 -12.58 5.73
N GLN A 87 -6.90 -11.74 5.89
CA GLN A 87 -8.09 -11.79 5.04
C GLN A 87 -7.89 -11.20 3.63
N MET A 88 -6.82 -10.45 3.42
CA MET A 88 -6.49 -9.93 2.09
C MET A 88 -5.98 -11.05 1.18
N LEU A 89 -6.43 -11.05 -0.08
CA LEU A 89 -5.99 -12.03 -1.08
C LEU A 89 -4.61 -11.66 -1.66
N GLU A 90 -3.87 -12.66 -2.06
CA GLU A 90 -2.61 -12.46 -2.78
C GLU A 90 -2.88 -12.14 -4.28
N PRO A 91 -2.14 -11.24 -4.91
CA PRO A 91 -1.02 -10.45 -4.35
C PRO A 91 -1.50 -9.26 -3.52
N LYS A 92 -0.91 -9.05 -2.35
CA LYS A 92 -1.24 -7.93 -1.44
C LYS A 92 -0.01 -7.13 -1.07
N TYR A 93 -0.14 -5.84 -0.91
CA TYR A 93 0.94 -4.90 -0.61
C TYR A 93 0.60 -4.07 0.62
N VAL A 94 1.61 -3.63 1.34
CA VAL A 94 1.44 -2.87 2.58
C VAL A 94 2.30 -1.60 2.57
N ILE A 95 1.66 -0.46 2.80
CA ILE A 95 2.32 0.82 3.03
C ILE A 95 2.15 1.20 4.51
N ALA A 96 3.26 1.47 5.19
CA ALA A 96 3.26 2.11 6.51
C ALA A 96 3.34 3.62 6.33
N MET A 97 2.21 4.31 6.55
CA MET A 97 2.07 5.74 6.38
C MET A 97 2.34 6.48 7.69
N GLY A 98 3.39 7.27 7.68
CA GLY A 98 3.79 8.14 8.78
C GLY A 98 4.67 7.48 9.82
N ALA A 99 5.20 8.30 10.73
CA ALA A 99 6.18 7.89 11.74
C ALA A 99 5.61 6.85 12.70
N CYS A 100 4.33 6.97 13.08
CA CYS A 100 3.69 6.04 14.01
C CYS A 100 3.58 4.63 13.45
N ALA A 101 3.14 4.47 12.21
CA ALA A 101 3.05 3.18 11.54
C ALA A 101 4.44 2.59 11.24
N SER A 102 5.43 3.45 10.98
CA SER A 102 6.78 3.02 10.60
C SER A 102 7.63 2.56 11.79
N SER A 103 7.56 3.28 12.92
CA SER A 103 8.45 3.03 14.08
C SER A 103 7.83 3.30 15.45
N GLY A 104 6.51 3.55 15.50
CA GLY A 104 5.83 4.05 16.72
C GLY A 104 5.94 5.57 16.90
N GLY A 105 6.73 6.26 16.08
CA GLY A 105 6.96 7.69 16.15
C GLY A 105 7.59 8.10 17.48
N PHE A 106 7.09 9.18 18.07
CA PHE A 106 7.52 9.66 19.39
C PHE A 106 6.73 9.05 20.55
N TYR A 107 5.73 8.19 20.28
CA TYR A 107 4.93 7.52 21.30
C TYR A 107 5.59 6.22 21.78
N ARG A 108 6.49 6.31 22.74
CA ARG A 108 7.11 5.14 23.39
C ARG A 108 6.34 4.75 24.66
N ALA A 109 5.09 4.39 24.52
CA ALA A 109 4.27 3.93 25.64
C ALA A 109 4.08 2.40 25.56
N TYR A 110 3.84 1.78 26.71
CA TYR A 110 3.67 0.32 26.85
C TYR A 110 2.50 -0.25 26.04
N HIS A 111 1.53 0.59 25.70
CA HIS A 111 0.33 0.21 24.93
C HIS A 111 0.42 0.53 23.42
N VAL A 112 1.53 1.09 22.97
CA VAL A 112 1.74 1.49 21.56
C VAL A 112 2.73 0.55 20.90
N LEU A 113 2.30 -0.03 19.78
CA LEU A 113 3.15 -0.88 18.95
C LEU A 113 4.22 -0.03 18.26
N GLN A 114 5.47 -0.42 18.40
CA GLN A 114 6.62 0.31 17.85
C GLN A 114 6.94 -0.15 16.42
N GLY A 115 6.01 0.14 15.49
CA GLY A 115 6.09 -0.20 14.07
C GLY A 115 5.13 -1.30 13.63
N ALA A 116 4.51 -1.13 12.48
CA ALA A 116 3.60 -2.12 11.88
C ALA A 116 4.32 -3.39 11.42
N ASP A 117 5.61 -3.27 11.11
CA ASP A 117 6.48 -4.36 10.65
C ASP A 117 6.65 -5.48 11.65
N LYS A 118 6.36 -5.24 12.92
CA LYS A 118 6.34 -6.28 13.96
C LYS A 118 5.18 -7.26 13.84
N ILE A 119 4.13 -6.88 13.14
CA ILE A 119 2.90 -7.69 13.00
C ILE A 119 2.67 -8.10 11.56
N VAL A 120 2.84 -7.18 10.60
CA VAL A 120 2.61 -7.43 9.18
C VAL A 120 3.84 -7.01 8.37
N PRO A 121 4.16 -7.72 7.29
CA PRO A 121 5.27 -7.32 6.43
C PRO A 121 4.93 -6.00 5.71
N VAL A 122 5.82 -5.03 5.80
CA VAL A 122 5.68 -3.71 5.16
C VAL A 122 6.56 -3.67 3.91
N ASP A 123 5.99 -3.25 2.78
CA ASP A 123 6.70 -3.12 1.51
C ASP A 123 7.29 -1.72 1.31
N VAL A 124 6.56 -0.68 1.71
CA VAL A 124 6.99 0.71 1.58
C VAL A 124 6.69 1.48 2.86
N TYR A 125 7.65 2.29 3.28
CA TYR A 125 7.51 3.24 4.40
C TYR A 125 7.43 4.66 3.85
N VAL A 126 6.45 5.41 4.32
CA VAL A 126 6.28 6.84 3.98
C VAL A 126 6.53 7.68 5.23
N PRO A 127 7.66 8.38 5.33
CA PRO A 127 7.97 9.18 6.51
C PRO A 127 7.14 10.45 6.57
N GLY A 128 6.87 10.92 7.78
CA GLY A 128 6.15 12.17 8.07
C GLY A 128 5.27 12.05 9.31
N CYS A 129 4.76 13.17 9.80
CA CYS A 129 3.87 13.19 10.98
C CYS A 129 2.86 14.35 10.90
N PRO A 130 1.81 14.21 10.06
CA PRO A 130 1.61 13.26 8.97
C PRO A 130 2.52 13.51 7.77
N PRO A 131 2.71 12.54 6.88
CA PRO A 131 3.37 12.77 5.59
C PRO A 131 2.49 13.64 4.69
N THR A 132 3.12 14.40 3.79
CA THR A 132 2.37 15.18 2.80
C THR A 132 1.67 14.25 1.80
N PRO A 133 0.56 14.68 1.18
CA PRO A 133 -0.14 13.90 0.16
C PRO A 133 0.77 13.43 -0.97
N GLU A 134 1.69 14.29 -1.41
CA GLU A 134 2.65 13.98 -2.47
C GLU A 134 3.60 12.84 -2.07
N ALA A 135 4.04 12.82 -0.80
CA ALA A 135 4.90 11.76 -0.29
C ALA A 135 4.18 10.41 -0.24
N VAL A 136 2.87 10.40 0.02
CA VAL A 136 2.08 9.16 0.02
C VAL A 136 1.83 8.68 -1.41
N ILE A 137 1.56 9.59 -2.35
CA ILE A 137 1.45 9.27 -3.77
C ILE A 137 2.78 8.67 -4.28
N ASP A 138 3.92 9.24 -3.92
CA ASP A 138 5.24 8.68 -4.24
C ASP A 138 5.39 7.26 -3.66
N GLY A 139 4.89 7.03 -2.44
CA GLY A 139 4.83 5.70 -1.83
C GLY A 139 4.00 4.70 -2.66
N ILE A 140 2.85 5.12 -3.18
CA ILE A 140 2.01 4.29 -4.07
C ILE A 140 2.74 4.02 -5.39
N MET A 141 3.38 5.02 -5.98
CA MET A 141 4.17 4.85 -7.19
C MET A 141 5.32 3.85 -6.99
N LYS A 142 5.97 3.85 -5.83
CA LYS A 142 6.97 2.82 -5.48
C LYS A 142 6.39 1.41 -5.43
N ILE A 143 5.17 1.23 -4.92
CA ILE A 143 4.47 -0.07 -5.00
C ILE A 143 4.22 -0.46 -6.46
N GLN A 144 3.79 0.48 -7.29
CA GLN A 144 3.58 0.24 -8.72
C GLN A 144 4.86 -0.23 -9.42
N ASP A 145 6.00 0.35 -9.06
CA ASP A 145 7.31 -0.06 -9.60
C ASP A 145 7.75 -1.44 -9.10
N LEU A 146 7.43 -1.77 -7.84
CA LEU A 146 7.65 -3.12 -7.29
C LEU A 146 6.83 -4.17 -8.04
N ILE A 147 5.58 -3.88 -8.36
CA ILE A 147 4.69 -4.76 -9.14
C ILE A 147 5.29 -4.99 -10.54
N GLN A 148 5.67 -3.91 -11.22
CA GLN A 148 6.19 -3.98 -12.59
C GLN A 148 7.54 -4.68 -12.68
N SER A 149 8.39 -4.55 -11.66
CA SER A 149 9.71 -5.18 -11.63
C SER A 149 9.68 -6.66 -11.24
N GLY A 150 8.53 -7.19 -10.81
CA GLY A 150 8.40 -8.56 -10.31
C GLY A 150 9.26 -8.86 -9.07
N ARG A 151 9.83 -7.82 -8.44
CA ARG A 151 10.76 -7.95 -7.30
C ARG A 151 10.08 -8.26 -5.97
N ARG A 152 8.83 -8.67 -5.98
CA ARG A 152 8.21 -9.16 -4.76
C ARG A 152 8.95 -10.43 -4.34
N LYS A 153 9.82 -10.33 -3.36
CA LYS A 153 10.28 -11.50 -2.62
C LYS A 153 9.02 -12.09 -1.97
N LEU A 154 8.58 -13.25 -2.44
CA LEU A 154 7.58 -14.05 -1.74
C LEU A 154 8.11 -14.26 -0.32
N ARG A 155 7.62 -13.47 0.61
CA ARG A 155 7.96 -13.62 2.03
C ARG A 155 7.19 -14.84 2.52
N LYS A 156 7.95 -15.93 2.78
CA LYS A 156 7.47 -17.10 3.49
C LYS A 156 7.08 -16.74 4.92
#